data_3eabd0d94a9f3a9052c341455bfa8de7
#
_entry.id   3eabd0d94a9f3a9052c341455bfa8de7
#
_cell.length_a   1.000
_cell.length_b   1.000
_cell.length_c   1.000
_cell.angle_alpha   90.00
_cell.angle_beta   90.00
_cell.angle_gamma   90.00
#
_symmetry.space_group_name_H-M   'P 1'
#
loop_
_entity.id
_entity.type
_entity.pdbx_description
1 polymer ?
#
loop_
_entity_poly.entity_id
_entity_poly.type
_entity_poly.pdbx_seq_one_letter_code
_entity_poly.pdbx_strand_id
1 'polypeptide(L)'
;MRLIFAALLLTAAPAEAGLSLCNKTAHPAKVAVGRFDGTQWGSEGWWTIGPGKCETLIPQTLDARYYYLYASDGGAGTWDGTFGFCVASKDRFAIEGRDACAARGFGRKRFYQVDTGDNTNVTKFLSD
;
A
#
# COMPACT_ATOMS: atom_id res chain seq x y z
N MET A 1 -16.10 -0.16 -53.18
CA MET A 1 -15.59 -1.22 -52.29
C MET A 1 -15.01 -0.59 -51.03
N ARG A 2 -15.69 -0.73 -49.95
CA ARG A 2 -15.24 -0.13 -48.68
C ARG A 2 -14.55 -1.16 -47.84
N LEU A 3 -13.27 -0.94 -47.58
CA LEU A 3 -12.54 -1.68 -46.61
C LEU A 3 -12.87 -1.08 -45.25
N ILE A 4 -13.64 -1.81 -44.45
CA ILE A 4 -13.91 -1.45 -43.07
C ILE A 4 -12.77 -2.08 -42.27
N PHE A 5 -11.81 -1.25 -41.86
CA PHE A 5 -10.88 -1.66 -40.84
C PHE A 5 -11.58 -1.56 -39.49
N ALA A 6 -12.00 -2.70 -38.98
CA ALA A 6 -12.26 -2.79 -37.57
C ALA A 6 -10.93 -2.57 -36.87
N ALA A 7 -10.68 -1.36 -36.41
CA ALA A 7 -9.58 -1.10 -35.50
C ALA A 7 -9.88 -1.92 -34.25
N LEU A 8 -9.19 -3.04 -34.11
CA LEU A 8 -9.07 -3.69 -32.82
C LEU A 8 -8.31 -2.72 -31.94
N LEU A 9 -9.05 -1.93 -31.19
CA LEU A 9 -8.50 -1.25 -30.03
C LEU A 9 -8.18 -2.33 -29.02
N LEU A 10 -6.95 -2.84 -29.10
CA LEU A 10 -6.36 -3.52 -27.99
C LEU A 10 -6.15 -2.46 -26.92
N THR A 11 -7.16 -2.27 -26.10
CA THR A 11 -6.95 -1.65 -24.81
C THR A 11 -6.18 -2.67 -23.99
N ALA A 12 -4.87 -2.60 -24.06
CA ALA A 12 -4.06 -3.21 -23.03
C ALA A 12 -4.54 -2.61 -21.73
N ALA A 13 -5.08 -3.43 -20.83
CA ALA A 13 -5.28 -3.02 -19.46
C ALA A 13 -3.96 -2.42 -19.00
N PRO A 14 -3.93 -1.19 -18.43
CA PRO A 14 -2.69 -0.64 -17.94
C PRO A 14 -2.09 -1.67 -16.98
N ALA A 15 -0.85 -2.06 -17.24
CA ALA A 15 -0.12 -2.88 -16.29
C ALA A 15 -0.21 -2.15 -14.96
N GLU A 16 -0.74 -2.84 -13.94
CA GLU A 16 -0.81 -2.27 -12.61
C GLU A 16 0.61 -1.95 -12.18
N ALA A 17 0.93 -0.66 -12.09
CA ALA A 17 2.21 -0.20 -11.62
C ALA A 17 2.15 -0.06 -10.10
N GLY A 18 3.28 -0.32 -9.42
CA GLY A 18 3.41 -0.01 -8.02
C GLY A 18 3.05 -1.15 -7.08
N LEU A 19 2.55 -0.78 -5.91
CA LEU A 19 2.21 -1.71 -4.83
C LEU A 19 0.71 -1.72 -4.60
N SER A 20 0.13 -2.91 -4.74
CA SER A 20 -1.28 -3.15 -4.46
C SER A 20 -1.44 -4.18 -3.35
N LEU A 21 -2.53 -4.07 -2.60
CA LEU A 21 -2.86 -4.99 -1.52
C LEU A 21 -4.30 -5.44 -1.67
N CYS A 22 -4.51 -6.76 -1.62
CA CYS A 22 -5.82 -7.37 -1.67
C CYS A 22 -6.17 -7.98 -0.32
N ASN A 23 -7.40 -7.80 0.11
CA ASN A 23 -7.88 -8.34 1.38
C ASN A 23 -8.63 -9.65 1.13
N LYS A 24 -8.01 -10.78 1.48
CA LYS A 24 -8.61 -12.11 1.40
C LYS A 24 -9.26 -12.57 2.69
N THR A 25 -9.43 -11.67 3.64
CA THR A 25 -10.08 -11.98 4.91
C THR A 25 -11.58 -11.67 4.85
N ALA A 26 -12.31 -12.03 5.88
CA ALA A 26 -13.74 -11.82 5.97
C ALA A 26 -14.12 -10.42 6.50
N HIS A 27 -13.15 -9.62 6.90
CA HIS A 27 -13.39 -8.32 7.55
C HIS A 27 -12.67 -7.18 6.83
N PRO A 28 -13.25 -5.97 6.79
CA PRO A 28 -12.56 -4.81 6.26
C PRO A 28 -11.25 -4.55 7.04
N ALA A 29 -10.21 -4.16 6.35
CA ALA A 29 -8.92 -3.86 6.94
C ALA A 29 -8.53 -2.40 6.68
N LYS A 30 -7.98 -1.74 7.69
CA LYS A 30 -7.33 -0.44 7.56
C LYS A 30 -5.86 -0.64 7.34
N VAL A 31 -5.30 0.01 6.34
CA VAL A 31 -3.94 -0.23 5.85
C VAL A 31 -3.17 1.08 5.78
N ALA A 32 -1.92 1.03 6.20
CA ALA A 32 -0.97 2.12 6.03
C ALA A 32 0.31 1.58 5.37
N VAL A 33 1.01 2.45 4.64
CA VAL A 33 2.25 2.13 3.96
C VAL A 33 3.36 3.05 4.45
N GLY A 34 4.55 2.50 4.61
CA GLY A 34 5.77 3.24 4.89
C GLY A 34 6.80 2.97 3.80
N ARG A 35 7.60 3.99 3.48
CA ARG A 35 8.63 3.84 2.45
C ARG A 35 9.70 4.92 2.57
N PHE A 36 10.85 4.62 1.97
CA PHE A 36 11.86 5.60 1.64
C PHE A 36 11.65 6.01 0.19
N ASP A 37 11.44 7.30 -0.06
CA ASP A 37 11.07 7.81 -1.39
C ASP A 37 12.29 8.22 -2.25
N GLY A 38 13.50 7.87 -1.81
CA GLY A 38 14.75 8.27 -2.43
C GLY A 38 15.39 9.47 -1.74
N THR A 39 14.62 10.21 -0.95
CA THR A 39 15.09 11.39 -0.21
C THR A 39 14.85 11.24 1.27
N GLN A 40 13.68 10.75 1.67
CA GLN A 40 13.29 10.65 3.06
C GLN A 40 12.34 9.49 3.29
N TRP A 41 12.26 9.06 4.54
CA TRP A 41 11.24 8.13 5.00
C TRP A 41 9.91 8.84 5.14
N GLY A 42 8.84 8.11 4.94
CA GLY A 42 7.50 8.64 5.12
C GLY A 42 6.47 7.53 5.26
N SER A 43 5.26 7.92 5.62
CA SER A 43 4.13 7.02 5.77
C SER A 43 2.86 7.67 5.27
N GLU A 44 1.98 6.85 4.75
CA GLU A 44 0.66 7.26 4.25
C GLU A 44 -0.39 6.26 4.69
N GLY A 45 -1.58 6.70 4.90
CA GLY A 45 -2.75 5.90 5.22
C GLY A 45 -3.98 6.78 5.32
N TRP A 46 -5.06 6.30 5.73
CA TRP A 46 -5.47 4.92 5.87
C TRP A 46 -6.29 4.55 4.64
N TRP A 47 -6.07 3.38 4.09
CA TRP A 47 -6.97 2.78 3.12
C TRP A 47 -7.86 1.79 3.86
N THR A 48 -9.14 1.80 3.58
CA THR A 48 -10.05 0.75 4.04
C THR A 48 -10.29 -0.19 2.89
N ILE A 49 -9.86 -1.45 3.05
CA ILE A 49 -9.99 -2.46 2.00
C ILE A 49 -11.01 -3.49 2.46
N GLY A 50 -12.14 -3.55 1.78
CA GLY A 50 -13.20 -4.51 2.09
C GLY A 50 -12.81 -5.95 1.74
N PRO A 51 -13.54 -6.95 2.27
CA PRO A 51 -13.29 -8.36 1.94
C PRO A 51 -13.35 -8.60 0.43
N GLY A 52 -12.36 -9.30 -0.09
CA GLY A 52 -12.25 -9.62 -1.52
C GLY A 52 -11.88 -8.45 -2.42
N LYS A 53 -11.58 -7.29 -1.85
CA LYS A 53 -11.22 -6.08 -2.59
C LYS A 53 -9.71 -5.87 -2.59
N CYS A 54 -9.25 -5.11 -3.58
CA CYS A 54 -7.85 -4.69 -3.71
C CYS A 54 -7.77 -3.18 -3.80
N GLU A 55 -6.67 -2.62 -3.30
CA GLU A 55 -6.36 -1.20 -3.44
C GLU A 55 -4.93 -1.02 -3.90
N THR A 56 -4.72 -0.04 -4.75
CA THR A 56 -3.37 0.39 -5.12
C THR A 56 -2.89 1.40 -4.08
N LEU A 57 -1.85 1.03 -3.35
CA LEU A 57 -1.29 1.88 -2.29
C LEU A 57 -0.24 2.84 -2.85
N ILE A 58 0.56 2.38 -3.79
CA ILE A 58 1.57 3.18 -4.48
C ILE A 58 1.31 3.01 -5.98
N PRO A 59 0.76 4.04 -6.64
CA PRO A 59 0.42 3.93 -8.07
C PRO A 59 1.61 4.09 -9.00
N GLN A 60 2.74 4.61 -8.51
CA GLN A 60 3.94 4.79 -9.31
C GLN A 60 4.73 3.49 -9.41
N THR A 61 5.53 3.35 -10.47
CA THR A 61 6.50 2.27 -10.59
C THR A 61 7.39 2.22 -9.36
N LEU A 62 7.56 1.03 -8.78
CA LEU A 62 8.37 0.85 -7.59
C LEU A 62 9.85 1.06 -7.92
N ASP A 63 10.53 1.83 -7.09
CA ASP A 63 11.94 2.20 -7.25
C ASP A 63 12.81 1.74 -6.08
N ALA A 64 12.24 1.01 -5.13
CA ALA A 64 12.95 0.44 -4.00
C ALA A 64 12.63 -1.04 -3.88
N ARG A 65 13.54 -1.78 -3.23
CA ARG A 65 13.34 -3.18 -2.95
C ARG A 65 12.38 -3.40 -1.77
N TYR A 66 12.44 -2.54 -0.76
CA TYR A 66 11.68 -2.73 0.47
C TYR A 66 10.63 -1.65 0.67
N TYR A 67 9.43 -2.10 0.97
CA TYR A 67 8.30 -1.28 1.40
C TYR A 67 7.77 -1.84 2.71
N TYR A 68 6.95 -1.09 3.40
CA TYR A 68 6.49 -1.47 4.73
C TYR A 68 4.99 -1.28 4.83
N LEU A 69 4.31 -2.26 5.39
CA LEU A 69 2.86 -2.24 5.53
C LEU A 69 2.44 -2.49 6.96
N TYR A 70 1.34 -1.89 7.33
CA TYR A 70 0.61 -2.18 8.56
C TYR A 70 -0.86 -2.31 8.22
N ALA A 71 -1.53 -3.31 8.76
CA ALA A 71 -2.96 -3.47 8.58
C ALA A 71 -3.62 -3.98 9.86
N SER A 72 -4.86 -3.60 10.06
CA SER A 72 -5.68 -4.04 11.18
C SER A 72 -7.14 -4.11 10.76
N ASP A 73 -7.84 -5.15 11.21
CA ASP A 73 -9.28 -5.27 10.97
C ASP A 73 -10.12 -4.69 12.12
N GLY A 74 -9.48 -4.04 13.09
CA GLY A 74 -10.16 -3.47 14.24
C GLY A 74 -10.52 -4.47 15.33
N GLY A 75 -10.21 -5.74 15.12
CA GLY A 75 -10.46 -6.83 16.07
C GLY A 75 -9.20 -7.62 16.33
N ALA A 76 -9.28 -8.95 16.13
CA ALA A 76 -8.17 -9.86 16.41
C ALA A 76 -7.11 -9.87 15.31
N GLY A 77 -7.42 -9.42 14.09
CA GLY A 77 -6.50 -9.44 12.96
C GLY A 77 -5.62 -8.20 12.92
N THR A 78 -4.32 -8.41 13.00
CA THR A 78 -3.31 -7.36 12.84
C THR A 78 -2.15 -7.93 12.02
N TRP A 79 -1.73 -7.20 11.03
CA TRP A 79 -0.58 -7.52 10.20
C TRP A 79 0.47 -6.45 10.46
N ASP A 80 1.50 -6.80 11.23
CA ASP A 80 2.51 -5.88 11.71
C ASP A 80 3.90 -6.53 11.68
N GLY A 81 4.88 -5.81 12.16
CA GLY A 81 6.27 -6.27 12.18
C GLY A 81 7.09 -5.53 13.21
N THR A 82 8.30 -5.12 12.82
CA THR A 82 9.27 -4.50 13.72
C THR A 82 9.74 -3.12 13.27
N PHE A 83 9.27 -2.64 12.13
CA PHE A 83 9.72 -1.36 11.57
C PHE A 83 8.75 -0.25 11.96
N GLY A 84 9.22 0.72 12.74
CA GLY A 84 8.39 1.81 13.23
C GLY A 84 8.15 2.90 12.21
N PHE A 85 6.88 3.32 12.07
CA PHE A 85 6.49 4.48 11.28
C PHE A 85 5.42 5.26 12.02
N CYS A 86 5.35 6.56 11.72
CA CYS A 86 4.32 7.42 12.28
C CYS A 86 2.99 7.20 11.57
N VAL A 87 1.90 7.29 12.33
CA VAL A 87 0.54 7.22 11.81
C VAL A 87 -0.30 8.32 12.45
N ALA A 88 -1.38 8.70 11.80
CA ALA A 88 -2.34 9.63 12.35
C ALA A 88 -3.69 8.94 12.50
N SER A 89 -4.55 9.50 13.34
CA SER A 89 -5.90 8.98 13.57
C SER A 89 -6.90 9.42 12.51
N LYS A 90 -6.51 10.30 11.60
CA LYS A 90 -7.34 10.81 10.51
C LYS A 90 -7.60 9.73 9.47
N ASP A 91 -8.68 9.87 8.70
CA ASP A 91 -9.01 8.95 7.61
C ASP A 91 -7.93 8.88 6.54
N ARG A 92 -7.27 10.01 6.25
CA ARG A 92 -6.14 10.08 5.34
C ARG A 92 -5.03 10.88 5.97
N PHE A 93 -3.79 10.39 5.80
CA PHE A 93 -2.61 11.12 6.25
C PHE A 93 -1.42 10.86 5.32
N ALA A 94 -0.51 11.82 5.29
CA ALA A 94 0.81 11.67 4.69
C ALA A 94 1.80 12.35 5.65
N ILE A 95 2.75 11.58 6.18
CA ILE A 95 3.69 12.04 7.19
C ILE A 95 5.10 11.87 6.67
N GLU A 96 5.88 12.96 6.69
CA GLU A 96 7.30 12.93 6.37
C GLU A 96 8.09 12.49 7.60
N GLY A 97 9.07 11.60 7.38
CA GLY A 97 9.88 11.06 8.45
C GLY A 97 9.20 9.91 9.19
N ARG A 98 9.98 9.20 9.98
CA ARG A 98 9.50 8.05 10.78
C ARG A 98 9.91 8.13 12.24
N ASP A 99 10.60 9.21 12.62
CA ASP A 99 11.13 9.38 13.97
C ASP A 99 10.31 10.40 14.76
N ALA A 100 10.44 10.34 16.09
CA ALA A 100 9.82 11.28 17.00
C ALA A 100 8.31 11.44 16.78
N CYS A 101 7.61 10.36 16.49
CA CYS A 101 6.18 10.42 16.17
C CYS A 101 5.37 11.08 17.28
N ALA A 102 5.53 10.64 18.53
CA ALA A 102 4.78 11.19 19.67
C ALA A 102 5.09 12.66 19.90
N ALA A 103 6.35 13.06 19.79
CA ALA A 103 6.77 14.45 19.98
C ALA A 103 6.17 15.37 18.90
N ARG A 104 5.87 14.82 17.72
CA ARG A 104 5.24 15.57 16.63
C ARG A 104 3.72 15.45 16.60
N GLY A 105 3.13 14.81 17.62
CA GLY A 105 1.68 14.67 17.74
C GLY A 105 1.10 13.50 16.95
N PHE A 106 1.92 12.52 16.56
CA PHE A 106 1.48 11.35 15.82
C PHE A 106 1.52 10.08 16.68
N GLY A 107 0.76 9.07 16.28
CA GLY A 107 0.91 7.71 16.77
C GLY A 107 2.07 7.02 16.06
N ARG A 108 2.44 5.83 16.57
CA ARG A 108 3.48 4.99 15.98
C ARG A 108 2.96 3.56 15.92
N LYS A 109 3.15 2.92 14.76
CA LYS A 109 2.85 1.50 14.60
C LYS A 109 4.10 0.78 14.08
N ARG A 110 4.15 -0.53 14.30
CA ARG A 110 5.23 -1.37 13.79
C ARG A 110 4.77 -2.06 12.52
N PHE A 111 5.40 -1.69 11.42
CA PHE A 111 5.06 -2.18 10.08
C PHE A 111 5.90 -3.43 9.77
N TYR A 112 5.38 -4.30 8.91
CA TYR A 112 6.15 -5.42 8.40
C TYR A 112 6.78 -5.08 7.05
N GLN A 113 7.93 -5.70 6.78
CA GLN A 113 8.68 -5.45 5.56
C GLN A 113 8.12 -6.28 4.39
N VAL A 114 8.00 -5.64 3.25
CA VAL A 114 7.66 -6.27 1.98
C VAL A 114 8.89 -6.19 1.09
N ASP A 115 9.43 -7.34 0.71
CA ASP A 115 10.53 -7.43 -0.23
C ASP A 115 9.96 -7.56 -1.64
N THR A 116 10.18 -6.54 -2.46
CA THR A 116 9.69 -6.52 -3.83
C THR A 116 10.71 -7.09 -4.83
N GLY A 117 11.91 -7.43 -4.36
CA GLY A 117 13.01 -7.83 -5.23
C GLY A 117 13.34 -6.73 -6.24
N ASP A 118 13.41 -7.11 -7.51
CA ASP A 118 13.63 -6.17 -8.62
C ASP A 118 12.32 -5.82 -9.33
N ASN A 119 11.18 -6.23 -8.78
CA ASN A 119 9.89 -6.00 -9.43
C ASN A 119 9.45 -4.56 -9.28
N THR A 120 8.90 -4.00 -10.34
CA THR A 120 8.35 -2.65 -10.35
C THR A 120 6.85 -2.63 -10.04
N ASN A 121 6.23 -3.80 -10.05
CA ASN A 121 4.82 -4.00 -9.75
C ASN A 121 4.67 -5.21 -8.82
N VAL A 122 4.02 -5.05 -7.70
CA VAL A 122 3.83 -6.13 -6.74
C VAL A 122 2.41 -6.05 -6.17
N THR A 123 1.77 -7.20 -6.09
CA THR A 123 0.49 -7.33 -5.38
C THR A 123 0.70 -8.26 -4.19
N LYS A 124 0.31 -7.80 -3.02
CA LYS A 124 0.35 -8.58 -1.78
C LYS A 124 -1.06 -8.83 -1.28
N PHE A 125 -1.18 -9.78 -0.34
CA PHE A 125 -2.48 -10.23 0.15
C PHE A 125 -2.48 -10.24 1.68
N LEU A 126 -3.60 -9.81 2.25
CA LEU A 126 -3.92 -10.08 3.64
C LEU A 126 -4.75 -11.38 3.68
N SER A 127 -4.36 -12.28 4.53
CA SER A 127 -5.08 -13.54 4.75
C SER A 127 -5.11 -13.88 6.24
N ASP A 128 -6.11 -14.69 6.61
CA ASP A 128 -6.23 -15.16 7.99
C ASP A 128 -5.20 -16.23 8.32
#